data_aad2c93122a5fbbe9513f780a7ed3ca2
#
_entry.id   aad2c93122a5fbbe9513f780a7ed3ca2
#
_cell.length_a   1.000
_cell.length_b   1.000
_cell.length_c   1.000
_cell.angle_alpha   90.00
_cell.angle_beta   90.00
_cell.angle_gamma   90.00
#
_symmetry.space_group_name_H-M   'P 1'
#
loop_
_entity.id
_entity.type
_entity.pdbx_description
1 polymer ?
#
loop_
_entity_poly.entity_id
_entity_poly.type
_entity_poly.pdbx_seq_one_letter_code
_entity_poly.pdbx_strand_id
1 'polypeptide(L)'
;MPLLDLHAHFPMHTRFPPRISQGPPPVGKELEFLVANQLLNYQGGKPRVSLDELIAGADGGIGSVLYDPDDEFFHDATPIPEAYGNLVAQMDNVELEVAGKVKIATNPSQVRKYLQDDEKFLFHCVEGAFALGGDSSNVEKLAARGVAYVIVAHLFYRGVASCQNAFPYVPDTVFETLLNPEQDSRCGLTPLGVNIVDALLSNRILVDVTHASDLAQAQIFQMARDHSNAPVISSHNGVRGTSDYPLNLSPDAVKQIVASNGVIGVILYPYWLRQPAEQVFGDESIRLVFNAIDYIQSIAGSYGHIAIGSDLDGFIRPIKECPDYARTPTLVAAIRARYPKYDDQILWQNALDVLERGWQGV
;
A
#
# COMPACT_ATOMS: atom_id res chain seq x y z
N MET A 1 2.05 0.09 23.48
CA MET A 1 2.98 0.99 22.77
C MET A 1 2.67 0.94 21.28
N PRO A 2 2.45 2.09 20.62
CA PRO A 2 1.76 2.13 19.36
C PRO A 2 2.60 1.64 18.18
N LEU A 3 1.91 1.04 17.20
CA LEU A 3 2.33 0.87 15.83
C LEU A 3 1.36 1.69 14.95
N LEU A 4 1.87 2.51 14.06
CA LEU A 4 1.10 3.13 12.99
C LEU A 4 1.50 2.44 11.68
N ASP A 5 0.78 1.38 11.37
CA ASP A 5 0.96 0.61 10.14
C ASP A 5 0.33 1.37 8.98
N LEU A 6 1.15 1.77 8.02
CA LEU A 6 0.67 2.57 6.90
C LEU A 6 -0.27 1.80 5.97
N HIS A 7 -0.18 0.45 5.91
CA HIS A 7 -0.86 -0.30 4.88
C HIS A 7 -1.20 -1.73 5.31
N ALA A 8 -2.49 -2.02 5.44
CA ALA A 8 -3.00 -3.37 5.61
C ALA A 8 -4.43 -3.49 5.02
N HIS A 9 -4.74 -4.63 4.42
CA HIS A 9 -6.00 -4.87 3.72
C HIS A 9 -7.12 -5.29 4.68
N PHE A 10 -7.44 -4.47 5.66
CA PHE A 10 -8.51 -4.75 6.62
C PHE A 10 -9.84 -5.14 5.94
N PRO A 11 -10.30 -4.48 4.86
CA PRO A 11 -11.55 -4.84 4.21
C PRO A 11 -11.55 -6.20 3.49
N MET A 12 -10.38 -6.78 3.23
CA MET A 12 -10.27 -8.02 2.43
C MET A 12 -11.00 -9.19 3.08
N HIS A 13 -11.05 -9.27 4.41
CA HIS A 13 -11.74 -10.37 5.09
C HIS A 13 -13.26 -10.42 4.80
N THR A 14 -13.88 -9.30 4.45
CA THR A 14 -15.29 -9.25 4.06
C THR A 14 -15.52 -9.81 2.66
N ARG A 15 -14.45 -9.90 1.87
CA ARG A 15 -14.42 -10.45 0.51
C ARG A 15 -14.00 -11.92 0.46
N PHE A 16 -13.76 -12.55 1.60
CA PHE A 16 -13.26 -13.91 1.68
C PHE A 16 -14.39 -14.94 1.88
N PRO A 17 -14.54 -16.00 1.08
CA PRO A 17 -13.78 -16.33 -0.13
C PRO A 17 -14.12 -15.37 -1.28
N PRO A 18 -13.11 -15.00 -2.09
CA PRO A 18 -13.33 -14.02 -3.14
C PRO A 18 -14.31 -14.55 -4.19
N ARG A 19 -15.06 -13.64 -4.78
CA ARG A 19 -16.03 -13.94 -5.85
C ARG A 19 -15.39 -14.64 -7.06
N ILE A 20 -14.11 -14.37 -7.28
CA ILE A 20 -13.30 -14.90 -8.39
C ILE A 20 -13.29 -16.44 -8.42
N SER A 21 -13.43 -17.11 -7.29
CA SER A 21 -13.41 -18.57 -7.21
C SER A 21 -14.74 -19.23 -7.56
N GLN A 22 -15.81 -18.47 -7.82
CA GLN A 22 -17.18 -18.99 -7.88
C GLN A 22 -17.75 -19.20 -9.29
N GLY A 23 -16.99 -18.95 -10.36
CA GLY A 23 -17.48 -19.09 -11.72
C GLY A 23 -16.37 -19.36 -12.74
N PRO A 24 -16.74 -19.63 -14.01
CA PRO A 24 -15.75 -19.67 -15.07
C PRO A 24 -15.16 -18.26 -15.29
N PRO A 25 -13.88 -18.18 -15.71
CA PRO A 25 -13.28 -16.89 -16.03
C PRO A 25 -14.04 -16.20 -17.17
N PRO A 26 -14.07 -14.86 -17.18
CA PRO A 26 -14.52 -14.13 -18.36
C PRO A 26 -13.67 -14.50 -19.57
N VAL A 27 -14.28 -14.50 -20.75
CA VAL A 27 -13.59 -14.84 -22.00
C VAL A 27 -12.42 -13.87 -22.23
N GLY A 28 -11.23 -14.42 -22.44
CA GLY A 28 -9.99 -13.66 -22.64
C GLY A 28 -9.29 -13.21 -21.34
N LYS A 29 -9.82 -13.58 -20.16
CA LYS A 29 -9.25 -13.26 -18.85
C LYS A 29 -8.80 -14.51 -18.08
N GLU A 30 -8.57 -15.62 -18.77
CA GLU A 30 -8.25 -16.92 -18.17
C GLU A 30 -6.95 -16.89 -17.38
N LEU A 31 -5.94 -16.14 -17.86
CA LEU A 31 -4.65 -16.04 -17.19
C LEU A 31 -4.75 -15.19 -15.92
N GLU A 32 -5.41 -14.03 -15.99
CA GLU A 32 -5.67 -13.18 -14.82
C GLU A 32 -6.45 -13.94 -13.75
N PHE A 33 -7.47 -14.72 -14.16
CA PHE A 33 -8.23 -15.60 -13.28
C PHE A 33 -7.34 -16.63 -12.58
N LEU A 34 -6.42 -17.27 -13.30
CA LEU A 34 -5.45 -18.22 -12.73
C LEU A 34 -4.52 -17.54 -11.72
N VAL A 35 -4.01 -16.35 -12.05
CA VAL A 35 -3.16 -15.56 -11.16
C VAL A 35 -3.94 -15.18 -9.91
N ALA A 36 -5.15 -14.65 -10.07
CA ALA A 36 -6.01 -14.28 -8.95
C ALA A 36 -6.28 -15.46 -8.02
N ASN A 37 -6.70 -16.60 -8.56
CA ASN A 37 -6.95 -17.79 -7.75
C ASN A 37 -5.69 -18.27 -7.01
N GLN A 38 -4.53 -18.20 -7.64
CA GLN A 38 -3.27 -18.59 -7.00
C GLN A 38 -2.91 -17.65 -5.85
N LEU A 39 -3.05 -16.35 -6.04
CA LEU A 39 -2.79 -15.35 -5.00
C LEU A 39 -3.78 -15.48 -3.84
N LEU A 40 -5.05 -15.68 -4.14
CA LEU A 40 -6.11 -15.83 -3.13
C LEU A 40 -5.99 -17.14 -2.35
N ASN A 41 -5.46 -18.20 -2.96
CA ASN A 41 -5.15 -19.46 -2.28
C ASN A 41 -4.06 -19.29 -1.22
N TYR A 42 -3.17 -18.31 -1.35
CA TYR A 42 -2.21 -17.98 -0.28
C TYR A 42 -2.90 -17.40 0.95
N GLN A 43 -4.03 -16.78 0.78
CA GLN A 43 -4.87 -16.28 1.85
C GLN A 43 -5.95 -17.28 2.30
N GLY A 44 -6.07 -18.41 1.59
CA GLY A 44 -7.04 -19.46 1.88
C GLY A 44 -6.99 -19.90 3.33
N GLY A 45 -8.05 -19.59 4.10
CA GLY A 45 -8.12 -19.86 5.52
C GLY A 45 -8.55 -18.63 6.33
N LYS A 46 -7.94 -18.44 7.51
CA LYS A 46 -8.27 -17.33 8.40
C LYS A 46 -7.65 -16.01 7.91
N PRO A 47 -8.41 -14.89 7.92
CA PRO A 47 -7.85 -13.57 7.65
C PRO A 47 -6.63 -13.26 8.55
N ARG A 48 -5.66 -12.52 8.00
CA ARG A 48 -4.49 -12.05 8.74
C ARG A 48 -4.74 -10.72 9.44
N VAL A 49 -5.68 -9.94 8.92
CA VAL A 49 -6.16 -8.72 9.55
C VAL A 49 -7.68 -8.65 9.47
N SER A 50 -8.32 -8.82 10.62
CA SER A 50 -9.75 -8.62 10.85
C SER A 50 -9.92 -7.86 12.15
N LEU A 51 -11.16 -7.61 12.55
CA LEU A 51 -11.44 -6.90 13.80
C LEU A 51 -10.81 -7.61 15.02
N ASP A 52 -10.86 -8.94 15.07
CA ASP A 52 -10.29 -9.71 16.18
C ASP A 52 -8.75 -9.62 16.22
N GLU A 53 -8.08 -9.75 15.06
CA GLU A 53 -6.63 -9.61 14.96
C GLU A 53 -6.21 -8.17 15.27
N LEU A 54 -6.96 -7.16 14.83
CA LEU A 54 -6.69 -5.76 15.13
C LEU A 54 -6.78 -5.48 16.63
N ILE A 55 -7.82 -5.99 17.30
CA ILE A 55 -7.99 -5.84 18.75
C ILE A 55 -6.86 -6.54 19.51
N ALA A 56 -6.42 -7.70 19.06
CA ALA A 56 -5.35 -8.48 19.69
C ALA A 56 -3.93 -7.96 19.39
N GLY A 57 -3.78 -7.16 18.34
CA GLY A 57 -2.49 -6.62 17.87
C GLY A 57 -1.92 -5.51 18.75
N ALA A 58 -0.86 -4.86 18.28
CA ALA A 58 -0.27 -3.68 18.93
C ALA A 58 -1.29 -2.54 19.02
N ASP A 59 -1.15 -1.69 20.04
CA ASP A 59 -1.91 -0.44 20.11
C ASP A 59 -1.58 0.46 18.92
N GLY A 60 -2.46 1.40 18.57
CA GLY A 60 -2.26 2.33 17.46
C GLY A 60 -3.21 2.07 16.30
N GLY A 61 -2.76 2.32 15.08
CA GLY A 61 -3.65 2.37 13.92
C GLY A 61 -3.13 1.70 12.67
N ILE A 62 -4.06 1.48 11.74
CA ILE A 62 -3.82 0.86 10.45
C ILE A 62 -4.35 1.78 9.34
N GLY A 63 -3.56 2.00 8.29
CA GLY A 63 -4.06 2.38 6.97
C GLY A 63 -4.91 1.24 6.40
N SER A 64 -6.24 1.41 6.52
CA SER A 64 -7.23 0.45 6.02
C SER A 64 -7.37 0.62 4.51
N VAL A 65 -6.82 -0.32 3.77
CA VAL A 65 -6.72 -0.24 2.31
C VAL A 65 -8.00 -0.70 1.65
N LEU A 66 -8.65 0.22 0.97
CA LEU A 66 -9.82 -0.04 0.15
C LEU A 66 -9.35 -0.50 -1.24
N TYR A 67 -9.72 -1.71 -1.60
CA TYR A 67 -9.33 -2.35 -2.85
C TYR A 67 -10.33 -3.46 -3.19
N ASP A 68 -10.81 -3.47 -4.43
CA ASP A 68 -11.66 -4.55 -4.94
C ASP A 68 -10.92 -5.35 -6.02
N PRO A 69 -10.55 -6.61 -5.76
CA PRO A 69 -9.88 -7.44 -6.76
C PRO A 69 -10.74 -7.71 -7.99
N ASP A 70 -12.06 -7.76 -7.87
CA ASP A 70 -12.95 -7.97 -9.03
C ASP A 70 -12.81 -6.81 -10.03
N ASP A 71 -12.70 -5.56 -9.53
CA ASP A 71 -12.57 -4.37 -10.38
C ASP A 71 -11.22 -4.31 -11.10
N GLU A 72 -10.18 -4.95 -10.57
CA GLU A 72 -8.88 -4.98 -11.21
C GLU A 72 -8.66 -6.20 -12.11
N PHE A 73 -9.01 -7.40 -11.64
CA PHE A 73 -8.63 -8.63 -12.35
C PHE A 73 -9.49 -8.93 -13.58
N PHE A 74 -10.73 -8.47 -13.63
CA PHE A 74 -11.68 -8.90 -14.67
C PHE A 74 -12.08 -7.80 -15.65
N HIS A 75 -11.43 -6.66 -15.62
CA HIS A 75 -11.71 -5.54 -16.52
C HIS A 75 -10.54 -5.23 -17.45
N ASP A 76 -10.85 -4.52 -18.54
CA ASP A 76 -9.83 -4.02 -19.48
C ASP A 76 -9.02 -2.87 -18.88
N ALA A 77 -8.03 -2.37 -19.63
CA ALA A 77 -7.14 -1.30 -19.17
C ALA A 77 -7.86 0.04 -18.91
N THR A 78 -9.14 0.17 -19.25
CA THR A 78 -9.92 1.37 -18.98
C THR A 78 -10.62 1.24 -17.62
N PRO A 79 -10.47 2.23 -16.71
CA PRO A 79 -11.22 2.22 -15.45
C PRO A 79 -12.73 2.18 -15.68
N ILE A 80 -13.44 1.38 -14.90
CA ILE A 80 -14.89 1.23 -14.98
C ILE A 80 -15.59 2.21 -14.03
N PRO A 81 -16.65 2.90 -14.46
CA PRO A 81 -17.37 3.86 -13.61
C PRO A 81 -17.88 3.28 -12.31
N GLU A 82 -18.28 2.00 -12.31
CA GLU A 82 -18.80 1.28 -11.15
C GLU A 82 -17.76 1.08 -10.04
N ALA A 83 -16.47 1.08 -10.35
CA ALA A 83 -15.39 0.89 -9.38
C ALA A 83 -15.47 1.90 -8.24
N TYR A 84 -15.83 3.15 -8.52
CA TYR A 84 -16.00 4.15 -7.47
C TYR A 84 -17.17 3.82 -6.52
N GLY A 85 -18.27 3.29 -7.06
CA GLY A 85 -19.39 2.82 -6.24
C GLY A 85 -19.00 1.64 -5.34
N ASN A 86 -18.21 0.71 -5.86
CA ASN A 86 -17.68 -0.44 -5.11
C ASN A 86 -16.73 0.01 -3.99
N LEU A 87 -15.87 0.98 -4.27
CA LEU A 87 -14.98 1.59 -3.29
C LEU A 87 -15.76 2.24 -2.13
N VAL A 88 -16.78 3.03 -2.44
CA VAL A 88 -17.63 3.68 -1.42
C VAL A 88 -18.37 2.64 -0.59
N ALA A 89 -18.95 1.63 -1.21
CA ALA A 89 -19.63 0.54 -0.50
C ALA A 89 -18.68 -0.22 0.43
N GLN A 90 -17.43 -0.43 0.02
CA GLN A 90 -16.43 -1.07 0.87
C GLN A 90 -16.07 -0.20 2.08
N MET A 91 -15.93 1.11 1.89
CA MET A 91 -15.71 2.08 2.96
C MET A 91 -16.85 2.05 3.98
N ASP A 92 -18.11 2.14 3.51
CA ASP A 92 -19.30 2.09 4.37
C ASP A 92 -19.38 0.79 5.17
N ASN A 93 -19.03 -0.34 4.57
CA ASN A 93 -18.99 -1.65 5.24
C ASN A 93 -17.93 -1.68 6.36
N VAL A 94 -16.73 -1.14 6.13
CA VAL A 94 -15.69 -1.04 7.17
C VAL A 94 -16.17 -0.17 8.33
N GLU A 95 -16.73 1.00 8.03
CA GLU A 95 -17.25 1.93 9.05
C GLU A 95 -18.34 1.28 9.91
N LEU A 96 -19.25 0.51 9.28
CA LEU A 96 -20.29 -0.22 9.97
C LEU A 96 -19.73 -1.34 10.86
N GLU A 97 -18.76 -2.10 10.38
CA GLU A 97 -18.16 -3.23 11.09
C GLU A 97 -17.45 -2.78 12.38
N VAL A 98 -16.68 -1.70 12.30
CA VAL A 98 -15.88 -1.22 13.41
C VAL A 98 -16.65 -0.31 14.36
N ALA A 99 -17.88 0.08 14.03
CA ALA A 99 -18.69 1.01 14.80
C ALA A 99 -18.78 0.63 16.28
N GLY A 100 -18.39 1.55 17.16
CA GLY A 100 -18.40 1.36 18.61
C GLY A 100 -17.31 0.45 19.18
N LYS A 101 -16.41 -0.08 18.33
CA LYS A 101 -15.33 -1.00 18.74
C LYS A 101 -13.94 -0.42 18.46
N VAL A 102 -13.74 0.16 17.28
CA VAL A 102 -12.50 0.76 16.84
C VAL A 102 -12.82 2.15 16.27
N LYS A 103 -11.93 3.10 16.43
CA LYS A 103 -12.11 4.46 15.90
C LYS A 103 -11.79 4.50 14.41
N ILE A 104 -12.35 5.49 13.72
CA ILE A 104 -11.91 5.88 12.37
C ILE A 104 -11.38 7.29 12.46
N ALA A 105 -10.13 7.48 12.06
CA ALA A 105 -9.52 8.79 11.93
C ALA A 105 -9.79 9.32 10.52
N THR A 106 -10.32 10.52 10.42
CA THR A 106 -10.61 11.22 9.16
C THR A 106 -9.69 12.44 8.97
N ASN A 107 -8.78 12.67 9.90
CA ASN A 107 -7.76 13.71 9.83
C ASN A 107 -6.56 13.38 10.74
N PRO A 108 -5.41 14.03 10.52
CA PRO A 108 -4.19 13.76 11.30
C PRO A 108 -4.31 14.08 12.79
N SER A 109 -5.12 15.06 13.17
CA SER A 109 -5.31 15.43 14.57
C SER A 109 -5.99 14.31 15.36
N GLN A 110 -6.91 13.59 14.72
CA GLN A 110 -7.53 12.40 15.32
C GLN A 110 -6.53 11.25 15.42
N VAL A 111 -5.68 11.04 14.41
CA VAL A 111 -4.59 10.04 14.48
C VAL A 111 -3.70 10.32 15.68
N ARG A 112 -3.23 11.56 15.84
CA ARG A 112 -2.41 11.97 17.00
C ARG A 112 -3.13 11.74 18.32
N LYS A 113 -4.39 12.13 18.40
CA LYS A 113 -5.22 11.94 19.61
C LYS A 113 -5.34 10.47 19.98
N TYR A 114 -5.69 9.61 19.02
CA TYR A 114 -5.89 8.19 19.29
C TYR A 114 -4.59 7.47 19.67
N LEU A 115 -3.45 7.88 19.10
CA LEU A 115 -2.13 7.40 19.51
C LEU A 115 -1.80 7.80 20.97
N GLN A 116 -2.16 9.04 21.38
CA GLN A 116 -1.95 9.53 22.74
C GLN A 116 -2.86 8.86 23.78
N ASP A 117 -4.06 8.48 23.35
CA ASP A 117 -5.05 7.85 24.22
C ASP A 117 -4.93 6.30 24.22
N ASP A 118 -3.91 5.73 23.58
CA ASP A 118 -3.69 4.29 23.39
C ASP A 118 -4.92 3.58 22.75
N GLU A 119 -5.69 4.32 21.93
CA GLU A 119 -6.86 3.78 21.24
C GLU A 119 -6.44 3.05 19.94
N LYS A 120 -7.21 2.03 19.57
CA LYS A 120 -7.11 1.39 18.26
C LYS A 120 -7.96 2.13 17.25
N PHE A 121 -7.39 2.34 16.05
CA PHE A 121 -8.08 3.08 15.00
C PHE A 121 -7.69 2.61 13.58
N LEU A 122 -8.54 2.98 12.63
CA LEU A 122 -8.29 2.87 11.20
C LEU A 122 -8.28 4.27 10.59
N PHE A 123 -7.63 4.42 9.44
CA PHE A 123 -7.83 5.53 8.53
C PHE A 123 -7.90 4.98 7.10
N HIS A 124 -8.77 5.55 6.27
CA HIS A 124 -9.00 5.01 4.93
C HIS A 124 -7.92 5.42 3.95
N CYS A 125 -7.51 4.46 3.13
CA CYS A 125 -6.60 4.64 2.00
C CYS A 125 -7.12 3.85 0.80
N VAL A 126 -6.65 4.18 -0.39
CA VAL A 126 -7.08 3.51 -1.62
C VAL A 126 -5.88 2.92 -2.33
N GLU A 127 -6.00 1.69 -2.79
CA GLU A 127 -4.98 1.05 -3.61
C GLU A 127 -5.47 0.85 -5.05
N GLY A 128 -4.75 1.52 -5.97
CA GLY A 128 -5.11 1.58 -7.37
C GLY A 128 -6.09 2.70 -7.68
N ALA A 129 -5.60 3.79 -8.28
CA ALA A 129 -6.44 4.93 -8.63
C ALA A 129 -7.48 4.63 -9.74
N PHE A 130 -7.45 3.43 -10.34
CA PHE A 130 -8.54 2.94 -11.19
C PHE A 130 -9.88 2.88 -10.43
N ALA A 131 -9.83 2.67 -9.12
CA ALA A 131 -11.00 2.68 -8.25
C ALA A 131 -11.76 4.02 -8.23
N LEU A 132 -11.18 5.10 -8.79
CA LEU A 132 -11.87 6.36 -9.02
C LEU A 132 -12.85 6.31 -10.22
N GLY A 133 -12.99 5.19 -10.89
CA GLY A 133 -13.95 5.00 -11.97
C GLY A 133 -13.67 5.83 -13.23
N GLY A 134 -12.41 6.27 -13.43
CA GLY A 134 -12.02 7.13 -14.56
C GLY A 134 -12.38 8.60 -14.39
N ASP A 135 -12.87 9.03 -13.24
CA ASP A 135 -13.28 10.41 -12.95
C ASP A 135 -12.43 11.02 -11.81
N SER A 136 -11.55 11.96 -12.16
CA SER A 136 -10.70 12.65 -11.18
C SER A 136 -11.51 13.53 -10.20
N SER A 137 -12.75 13.90 -10.51
CA SER A 137 -13.61 14.65 -9.57
C SER A 137 -14.01 13.83 -8.34
N ASN A 138 -13.90 12.49 -8.41
CA ASN A 138 -14.12 11.61 -7.27
C ASN A 138 -13.06 11.79 -6.16
N VAL A 139 -11.91 12.41 -6.47
CA VAL A 139 -10.89 12.75 -5.47
C VAL A 139 -11.44 13.72 -4.42
N GLU A 140 -12.22 14.75 -4.82
CA GLU A 140 -12.85 15.67 -3.87
C GLU A 140 -13.83 14.95 -2.92
N LYS A 141 -14.55 13.95 -3.44
CA LYS A 141 -15.47 13.14 -2.62
C LYS A 141 -14.72 12.25 -1.64
N LEU A 142 -13.55 11.72 -2.03
CA LEU A 142 -12.67 10.98 -1.11
C LEU A 142 -12.07 11.89 -0.04
N ALA A 143 -11.65 13.10 -0.41
CA ALA A 143 -11.18 14.11 0.54
C ALA A 143 -12.25 14.43 1.59
N ALA A 144 -13.51 14.62 1.15
CA ALA A 144 -14.66 14.86 2.04
C ALA A 144 -15.01 13.67 2.94
N ARG A 145 -14.52 12.46 2.64
CA ARG A 145 -14.63 11.25 3.48
C ARG A 145 -13.38 11.02 4.34
N GLY A 146 -12.38 11.89 4.25
CA GLY A 146 -11.15 11.78 5.03
C GLY A 146 -10.23 10.63 4.59
N VAL A 147 -10.14 10.34 3.30
CA VAL A 147 -9.14 9.41 2.76
C VAL A 147 -7.75 10.03 2.87
N ALA A 148 -6.78 9.27 3.40
CA ALA A 148 -5.45 9.79 3.72
C ALA A 148 -4.50 9.76 2.52
N TYR A 149 -4.50 8.68 1.74
CA TYR A 149 -3.66 8.56 0.55
C TYR A 149 -4.31 7.67 -0.53
N VAL A 150 -3.80 7.80 -1.74
CA VAL A 150 -4.15 6.96 -2.89
C VAL A 150 -2.88 6.44 -3.56
N ILE A 151 -2.76 5.12 -3.71
CA ILE A 151 -1.76 4.46 -4.55
C ILE A 151 -2.20 4.59 -6.00
N VAL A 152 -1.35 5.18 -6.85
CA VAL A 152 -1.74 5.58 -8.21
C VAL A 152 -1.84 4.38 -9.17
N ALA A 153 -0.95 3.40 -9.03
CA ALA A 153 -0.93 2.15 -9.79
C ALA A 153 -1.13 0.95 -8.86
N HIS A 154 -1.44 -0.23 -9.41
CA HIS A 154 -1.42 -1.47 -8.63
C HIS A 154 -0.90 -2.64 -9.48
N LEU A 155 -1.48 -3.85 -9.35
CA LEU A 155 -0.96 -5.07 -9.96
C LEU A 155 -1.04 -5.07 -11.49
N PHE A 156 -2.08 -4.46 -12.04
CA PHE A 156 -2.30 -4.40 -13.50
C PHE A 156 -2.50 -2.96 -13.97
N TYR A 157 -2.10 -2.72 -15.23
CA TYR A 157 -2.40 -1.46 -15.89
C TYR A 157 -3.91 -1.28 -16.08
N ARG A 158 -4.45 -0.22 -15.53
CA ARG A 158 -5.87 0.13 -15.60
C ARG A 158 -6.08 1.58 -16.05
N GLY A 159 -5.31 2.01 -17.06
CA GLY A 159 -5.51 3.29 -17.74
C GLY A 159 -5.14 4.54 -16.96
N VAL A 160 -4.51 4.41 -15.79
CA VAL A 160 -4.11 5.55 -14.93
C VAL A 160 -2.60 5.76 -14.98
N ALA A 161 -1.83 4.76 -14.60
CA ALA A 161 -0.38 4.80 -14.59
C ALA A 161 0.20 3.44 -14.96
N SER A 162 1.39 3.43 -15.53
CA SER A 162 2.13 2.17 -15.71
C SER A 162 2.60 1.63 -14.36
N CYS A 163 2.51 0.30 -14.20
CA CYS A 163 2.88 -0.42 -12.99
C CYS A 163 4.09 -1.32 -13.20
N GLN A 164 4.77 -1.67 -12.13
CA GLN A 164 5.84 -2.67 -12.10
C GLN A 164 5.28 -4.07 -11.88
N ASN A 165 6.03 -5.08 -12.31
CA ASN A 165 5.69 -6.47 -12.04
C ASN A 165 5.78 -6.78 -10.55
N ALA A 166 4.62 -7.02 -9.92
CA ALA A 166 4.49 -7.36 -8.51
C ALA A 166 4.59 -8.87 -8.22
N PHE A 167 4.63 -9.69 -9.26
CA PHE A 167 4.56 -11.15 -9.14
C PHE A 167 5.95 -11.79 -9.16
N PRO A 168 6.48 -12.28 -8.02
CA PRO A 168 7.87 -12.78 -7.92
C PRO A 168 8.21 -13.95 -8.85
N TYR A 169 7.18 -14.68 -9.30
CA TYR A 169 7.36 -15.89 -10.12
C TYR A 169 6.97 -15.70 -11.57
N VAL A 170 6.55 -14.48 -11.95
CA VAL A 170 6.16 -14.13 -13.32
C VAL A 170 7.32 -13.38 -13.97
N PRO A 171 7.93 -13.91 -15.04
CA PRO A 171 8.95 -13.17 -15.77
C PRO A 171 8.38 -11.85 -16.32
N ASP A 172 9.21 -10.78 -16.35
CA ASP A 172 8.76 -9.46 -16.81
C ASP A 172 8.20 -9.51 -18.24
N THR A 173 8.79 -10.32 -19.13
CA THR A 173 8.25 -10.52 -20.49
C THR A 173 6.84 -11.11 -20.50
N VAL A 174 6.50 -12.00 -19.57
CA VAL A 174 5.14 -12.55 -19.41
C VAL A 174 4.21 -11.49 -18.82
N PHE A 175 4.69 -10.77 -17.80
CA PHE A 175 3.94 -9.68 -17.21
C PHE A 175 3.57 -8.61 -18.24
N GLU A 176 4.53 -8.15 -19.03
CA GLU A 176 4.33 -7.11 -20.04
C GLU A 176 3.46 -7.57 -21.22
N THR A 177 3.65 -8.82 -21.69
CA THR A 177 3.00 -9.27 -22.94
C THR A 177 1.64 -9.96 -22.71
N LEU A 178 1.42 -10.59 -21.56
CA LEU A 178 0.20 -11.36 -21.31
C LEU A 178 -0.66 -10.77 -20.19
N LEU A 179 -0.08 -10.19 -19.16
CA LEU A 179 -0.85 -9.62 -18.04
C LEU A 179 -1.11 -8.12 -18.22
N ASN A 180 -0.21 -7.39 -18.88
CA ASN A 180 -0.34 -5.96 -19.14
C ASN A 180 -0.07 -5.59 -20.61
N PRO A 181 -0.72 -6.25 -21.60
CA PRO A 181 -0.43 -6.03 -23.02
C PRO A 181 -0.74 -4.61 -23.49
N GLU A 182 -1.59 -3.89 -22.78
CA GLU A 182 -1.99 -2.52 -23.12
C GLU A 182 -1.12 -1.46 -22.45
N GLN A 183 -0.20 -1.87 -21.57
CA GLN A 183 0.72 -0.95 -20.94
C GLN A 183 1.82 -0.53 -21.91
N ASP A 184 1.83 0.74 -22.32
CA ASP A 184 3.00 1.30 -23.01
C ASP A 184 4.11 1.56 -21.97
N SER A 185 5.21 0.83 -22.09
CA SER A 185 6.37 0.97 -21.19
C SER A 185 7.00 2.37 -21.22
N ARG A 186 6.68 3.19 -22.24
CA ARG A 186 7.08 4.60 -22.37
C ARG A 186 6.09 5.57 -21.73
N CYS A 187 4.93 5.09 -21.30
CA CYS A 187 3.92 5.90 -20.62
C CYS A 187 4.05 5.70 -19.12
N GLY A 188 4.43 6.73 -18.38
CA GLY A 188 4.35 6.73 -16.92
C GLY A 188 2.90 6.94 -16.48
N LEU A 189 2.53 8.22 -16.29
CA LEU A 189 1.14 8.63 -16.08
C LEU A 189 0.43 8.81 -17.42
N THR A 190 -0.82 8.33 -17.52
CA THR A 190 -1.71 8.71 -18.61
C THR A 190 -2.24 10.14 -18.41
N PRO A 191 -2.91 10.76 -19.40
CA PRO A 191 -3.60 12.03 -19.17
C PRO A 191 -4.60 11.98 -18.01
N LEU A 192 -5.29 10.84 -17.82
CA LEU A 192 -6.16 10.63 -16.65
C LEU A 192 -5.34 10.56 -15.37
N GLY A 193 -4.21 9.84 -15.37
CA GLY A 193 -3.30 9.75 -14.23
C GLY A 193 -2.74 11.11 -13.81
N VAL A 194 -2.37 11.97 -14.77
CA VAL A 194 -1.95 13.34 -14.49
C VAL A 194 -3.06 14.12 -13.78
N ASN A 195 -4.30 14.06 -14.30
CA ASN A 195 -5.44 14.77 -13.70
C ASN A 195 -5.75 14.25 -12.28
N ILE A 196 -5.64 12.93 -12.06
CA ILE A 196 -5.85 12.32 -10.73
C ILE A 196 -4.77 12.78 -9.76
N VAL A 197 -3.49 12.71 -10.14
CA VAL A 197 -2.38 13.14 -9.26
C VAL A 197 -2.48 14.64 -8.93
N ASP A 198 -2.82 15.46 -9.91
CA ASP A 198 -3.06 16.90 -9.69
C ASP A 198 -4.21 17.14 -8.70
N ALA A 199 -5.32 16.41 -8.84
CA ALA A 199 -6.45 16.49 -7.94
C ALA A 199 -6.09 16.01 -6.52
N LEU A 200 -5.31 14.93 -6.36
CA LEU A 200 -4.84 14.44 -5.06
C LEU A 200 -3.97 15.48 -4.35
N LEU A 201 -2.99 16.04 -5.05
CA LEU A 201 -2.11 17.08 -4.52
C LEU A 201 -2.91 18.33 -4.12
N SER A 202 -3.86 18.77 -4.96
CA SER A 202 -4.71 19.95 -4.72
C SER A 202 -5.63 19.76 -3.53
N ASN A 203 -6.14 18.55 -3.29
CA ASN A 203 -7.00 18.22 -2.15
C ASN A 203 -6.24 17.76 -0.92
N ARG A 204 -4.91 17.79 -0.95
CA ARG A 204 -4.07 17.32 0.16
C ARG A 204 -4.44 15.89 0.61
N ILE A 205 -4.58 15.00 -0.37
CA ILE A 205 -4.53 13.55 -0.20
C ILE A 205 -3.11 13.13 -0.61
N LEU A 206 -2.41 12.39 0.22
CA LEU A 206 -1.06 11.94 -0.08
C LEU A 206 -1.04 11.07 -1.33
N VAL A 207 -0.07 11.32 -2.21
CA VAL A 207 0.17 10.49 -3.38
C VAL A 207 1.16 9.38 -3.01
N ASP A 208 0.77 8.15 -3.26
CA ASP A 208 1.59 6.97 -2.99
C ASP A 208 2.10 6.37 -4.32
N VAL A 209 3.42 6.16 -4.38
CA VAL A 209 4.11 5.66 -5.57
C VAL A 209 4.35 4.15 -5.57
N THR A 210 3.89 3.44 -4.55
CA THR A 210 4.00 1.98 -4.51
C THR A 210 3.38 1.38 -5.77
N HIS A 211 3.92 0.31 -6.31
CA HIS A 211 3.56 -0.33 -7.57
C HIS A 211 3.80 0.48 -8.87
N ALA A 212 3.90 1.79 -8.81
CA ALA A 212 4.10 2.61 -9.99
C ALA A 212 5.45 2.32 -10.67
N SER A 213 5.49 2.36 -12.00
CA SER A 213 6.74 2.25 -12.75
C SER A 213 7.70 3.39 -12.40
N ASP A 214 9.01 3.18 -12.62
CA ASP A 214 10.02 4.23 -12.36
C ASP A 214 9.70 5.53 -13.11
N LEU A 215 9.11 5.43 -14.29
CA LEU A 215 8.71 6.59 -15.08
C LEU A 215 7.51 7.32 -14.46
N ALA A 216 6.49 6.56 -14.03
CA ALA A 216 5.35 7.14 -13.33
C ALA A 216 5.77 7.80 -12.01
N GLN A 217 6.65 7.14 -11.23
CA GLN A 217 7.23 7.71 -10.02
C GLN A 217 7.94 9.03 -10.29
N ALA A 218 8.80 9.08 -11.33
CA ALA A 218 9.53 10.30 -11.69
C ALA A 218 8.60 11.47 -12.04
N GLN A 219 7.50 11.21 -12.75
CA GLN A 219 6.48 12.20 -13.08
C GLN A 219 5.72 12.67 -11.83
N ILE A 220 5.33 11.75 -10.94
CA ILE A 220 4.68 12.09 -9.66
C ILE A 220 5.59 12.98 -8.80
N PHE A 221 6.88 12.63 -8.67
CA PHE A 221 7.83 13.45 -7.93
C PHE A 221 7.99 14.84 -8.54
N GLN A 222 7.95 14.98 -9.88
CA GLN A 222 7.98 16.29 -10.51
C GLN A 222 6.72 17.10 -10.19
N MET A 223 5.54 16.50 -10.32
CA MET A 223 4.27 17.17 -9.99
C MET A 223 4.22 17.60 -8.51
N ALA A 224 4.69 16.74 -7.60
CA ALA A 224 4.76 17.07 -6.17
C ALA A 224 5.68 18.28 -5.89
N ARG A 225 6.83 18.38 -6.58
CA ARG A 225 7.71 19.56 -6.48
C ARG A 225 6.99 20.83 -6.92
N ASP A 226 6.24 20.74 -8.03
CA ASP A 226 5.49 21.87 -8.58
C ASP A 226 4.32 22.29 -7.67
N HIS A 227 3.80 21.38 -6.86
CA HIS A 227 2.82 21.60 -5.79
C HIS A 227 3.48 21.88 -4.42
N SER A 228 4.37 22.85 -4.37
CA SER A 228 5.03 23.32 -3.12
C SER A 228 5.82 22.22 -2.40
N ASN A 229 6.39 21.29 -3.16
CA ASN A 229 7.11 20.15 -2.64
C ASN A 229 6.27 19.28 -1.68
N ALA A 230 5.04 18.94 -2.12
CA ALA A 230 4.14 18.09 -1.35
C ALA A 230 4.81 16.74 -1.04
N PRO A 231 4.59 16.18 0.16
CA PRO A 231 5.17 14.89 0.52
C PRO A 231 4.58 13.76 -0.36
N VAL A 232 5.46 12.90 -0.85
CA VAL A 232 5.12 11.68 -1.58
C VAL A 232 5.53 10.49 -0.74
N ILE A 233 4.69 9.46 -0.65
CA ILE A 233 4.97 8.26 0.14
C ILE A 233 5.12 7.03 -0.75
N SER A 234 5.72 6.00 -0.17
CA SER A 234 5.54 4.61 -0.58
C SER A 234 5.06 3.85 0.65
N SER A 235 3.77 3.51 0.71
CA SER A 235 3.15 2.97 1.92
C SER A 235 3.68 1.60 2.31
N HIS A 236 4.04 0.76 1.32
CA HIS A 236 4.61 -0.57 1.54
C HIS A 236 5.56 -0.93 0.39
N ASN A 237 6.84 -1.14 0.69
CA ASN A 237 7.80 -1.51 -0.36
C ASN A 237 9.08 -2.12 0.23
N GLY A 238 9.87 -2.77 -0.65
CA GLY A 238 11.28 -3.05 -0.45
C GLY A 238 12.17 -2.03 -1.15
N VAL A 239 13.47 -2.29 -1.18
CA VAL A 239 14.47 -1.43 -1.83
C VAL A 239 15.44 -2.25 -2.67
N ARG A 240 15.76 -1.79 -3.89
CA ARG A 240 16.61 -2.53 -4.85
C ARG A 240 18.01 -2.81 -4.33
N GLY A 241 18.49 -2.05 -3.38
CA GLY A 241 19.82 -2.28 -2.79
C GLY A 241 19.92 -3.50 -1.89
N THR A 242 18.79 -3.99 -1.36
CA THR A 242 18.73 -5.24 -0.60
C THR A 242 18.13 -6.38 -1.41
N SER A 243 17.28 -6.07 -2.37
CA SER A 243 16.64 -7.05 -3.25
C SER A 243 16.41 -6.41 -4.61
N ASP A 244 17.22 -6.82 -5.59
CA ASP A 244 17.16 -6.29 -6.96
C ASP A 244 15.92 -6.82 -7.70
N TYR A 245 14.77 -6.34 -7.23
CA TYR A 245 13.45 -6.64 -7.77
C TYR A 245 12.86 -5.37 -8.36
N PRO A 246 12.40 -5.36 -9.63
CA PRO A 246 11.99 -4.13 -10.32
C PRO A 246 10.92 -3.31 -9.59
N LEU A 247 10.01 -3.99 -8.87
CA LEU A 247 8.99 -3.32 -8.07
C LEU A 247 9.56 -2.50 -6.92
N ASN A 248 10.66 -2.95 -6.32
CA ASN A 248 11.28 -2.28 -5.19
C ASN A 248 11.78 -0.88 -5.58
N LEU A 249 11.79 0.02 -4.61
CA LEU A 249 12.24 1.39 -4.81
C LEU A 249 13.71 1.44 -5.24
N SER A 250 14.00 2.17 -6.31
CA SER A 250 15.36 2.49 -6.70
C SER A 250 16.02 3.43 -5.67
N PRO A 251 17.36 3.49 -5.60
CA PRO A 251 18.05 4.46 -4.75
C PRO A 251 17.63 5.91 -5.02
N ASP A 252 17.32 6.23 -6.29
CA ASP A 252 16.88 7.57 -6.66
C ASP A 252 15.44 7.84 -6.22
N ALA A 253 14.55 6.85 -6.29
CA ALA A 253 13.20 6.98 -5.72
C ALA A 253 13.25 7.22 -4.20
N VAL A 254 14.10 6.48 -3.47
CA VAL A 254 14.31 6.73 -2.03
C VAL A 254 14.75 8.18 -1.79
N LYS A 255 15.74 8.71 -2.55
CA LYS A 255 16.17 10.10 -2.43
C LYS A 255 15.05 11.11 -2.72
N GLN A 256 14.20 10.84 -3.72
CA GLN A 256 13.08 11.72 -4.07
C GLN A 256 12.01 11.74 -2.97
N ILE A 257 11.68 10.58 -2.38
CA ILE A 257 10.78 10.50 -1.23
C ILE A 257 11.34 11.31 -0.05
N VAL A 258 12.63 11.14 0.26
CA VAL A 258 13.32 11.91 1.31
C VAL A 258 13.27 13.42 1.00
N ALA A 259 13.57 13.82 -0.23
CA ALA A 259 13.57 15.22 -0.66
C ALA A 259 12.19 15.88 -0.59
N SER A 260 11.11 15.10 -0.73
CA SER A 260 9.72 15.58 -0.55
C SER A 260 9.27 15.57 0.92
N ASN A 261 10.13 15.21 1.88
CA ASN A 261 9.75 14.94 3.26
C ASN A 261 8.68 13.82 3.40
N GLY A 262 8.71 12.85 2.50
CA GLY A 262 7.87 11.68 2.50
C GLY A 262 8.38 10.57 3.43
N VAL A 263 7.70 9.41 3.37
CA VAL A 263 8.02 8.24 4.17
C VAL A 263 7.93 6.97 3.34
N ILE A 264 8.71 5.96 3.70
CA ILE A 264 8.71 4.63 3.10
C ILE A 264 8.27 3.64 4.17
N GLY A 265 7.11 3.00 3.96
CA GLY A 265 6.67 1.86 4.72
C GLY A 265 7.40 0.59 4.27
N VAL A 266 8.12 -0.06 5.17
CA VAL A 266 8.78 -1.31 4.84
C VAL A 266 7.77 -2.44 4.89
N ILE A 267 7.63 -3.16 3.77
CA ILE A 267 6.71 -4.28 3.64
C ILE A 267 7.15 -5.48 4.48
N LEU A 268 6.20 -6.33 4.88
CA LEU A 268 6.51 -7.58 5.59
C LEU A 268 6.56 -8.81 4.64
N TYR A 269 6.71 -8.60 3.34
CA TYR A 269 6.72 -9.66 2.35
C TYR A 269 8.14 -10.13 2.01
N PRO A 270 8.57 -11.34 2.45
CA PRO A 270 9.94 -11.84 2.23
C PRO A 270 10.37 -11.86 0.76
N TYR A 271 9.44 -12.13 -0.17
CA TYR A 271 9.76 -12.25 -1.59
C TYR A 271 10.21 -10.94 -2.22
N TRP A 272 9.75 -9.79 -1.72
CA TRP A 272 10.24 -8.48 -2.17
C TRP A 272 11.50 -8.02 -1.43
N LEU A 273 11.76 -8.60 -0.25
CA LEU A 273 12.87 -8.17 0.62
C LEU A 273 14.14 -9.00 0.44
N ARG A 274 14.06 -10.21 -0.11
CA ARG A 274 15.22 -11.09 -0.33
C ARG A 274 15.66 -11.10 -1.79
N GLN A 275 16.93 -11.41 -2.04
CA GLN A 275 17.46 -11.48 -3.39
C GLN A 275 16.68 -12.50 -4.26
N PRO A 276 16.45 -12.22 -5.55
CA PRO A 276 15.70 -13.10 -6.45
C PRO A 276 16.25 -14.53 -6.50
N ALA A 277 17.55 -14.72 -6.38
CA ALA A 277 18.20 -16.02 -6.35
C ALA A 277 17.85 -16.88 -5.10
N GLU A 278 17.36 -16.24 -4.03
CA GLU A 278 17.00 -16.90 -2.76
C GLU A 278 15.49 -17.19 -2.64
N GLN A 279 14.71 -16.95 -3.69
CA GLN A 279 13.24 -16.93 -3.59
C GLN A 279 12.60 -18.27 -3.24
N VAL A 280 13.20 -19.40 -3.59
CA VAL A 280 12.57 -20.72 -3.36
C VAL A 280 12.79 -21.24 -1.93
N PHE A 281 13.95 -20.97 -1.33
CA PHE A 281 14.36 -21.48 -0.01
C PHE A 281 15.06 -20.42 0.86
N GLY A 282 14.79 -19.14 0.62
CA GLY A 282 15.47 -18.05 1.29
C GLY A 282 14.95 -17.76 2.70
N ASP A 283 15.55 -16.76 3.33
CA ASP A 283 15.13 -16.24 4.62
C ASP A 283 13.70 -15.67 4.58
N GLU A 284 12.91 -15.94 5.60
CA GLU A 284 11.57 -15.39 5.80
C GLU A 284 11.48 -14.65 7.14
N SER A 285 12.61 -14.29 7.71
CA SER A 285 12.67 -13.67 9.03
C SER A 285 12.61 -12.14 8.97
N ILE A 286 12.32 -11.54 10.12
CA ILE A 286 12.37 -10.10 10.35
C ILE A 286 13.73 -9.45 9.99
N ARG A 287 14.80 -10.23 9.88
CA ARG A 287 16.11 -9.76 9.42
C ARG A 287 16.03 -9.06 8.06
N LEU A 288 15.14 -9.53 7.17
CA LEU A 288 14.91 -8.90 5.87
C LEU A 288 14.37 -7.47 6.01
N VAL A 289 13.43 -7.27 6.94
CA VAL A 289 12.89 -5.94 7.28
C VAL A 289 14.01 -5.03 7.81
N PHE A 290 14.86 -5.54 8.71
CA PHE A 290 15.99 -4.78 9.23
C PHE A 290 16.98 -4.39 8.14
N ASN A 291 17.28 -5.29 7.19
CA ASN A 291 18.16 -4.98 6.05
C ASN A 291 17.61 -3.84 5.20
N ALA A 292 16.29 -3.84 4.92
CA ALA A 292 15.64 -2.77 4.18
C ALA A 292 15.68 -1.43 4.96
N ILE A 293 15.37 -1.45 6.26
CA ILE A 293 15.45 -0.28 7.15
C ILE A 293 16.87 0.31 7.14
N ASP A 294 17.90 -0.53 7.37
CA ASP A 294 19.30 -0.10 7.41
C ASP A 294 19.76 0.46 6.05
N TYR A 295 19.29 -0.12 4.94
CA TYR A 295 19.60 0.38 3.61
C TYR A 295 18.93 1.74 3.32
N ILE A 296 17.64 1.91 3.63
CA ILE A 296 16.95 3.19 3.49
C ILE A 296 17.68 4.26 4.33
N GLN A 297 18.01 3.95 5.58
CA GLN A 297 18.78 4.85 6.45
C GLN A 297 20.12 5.25 5.83
N SER A 298 20.83 4.33 5.18
CA SER A 298 22.13 4.62 4.56
C SER A 298 22.05 5.64 3.41
N ILE A 299 20.91 5.69 2.70
CA ILE A 299 20.64 6.66 1.64
C ILE A 299 20.08 7.96 2.20
N ALA A 300 19.12 7.86 3.13
CA ALA A 300 18.44 9.00 3.72
C ALA A 300 19.31 9.78 4.74
N GLY A 301 20.36 9.16 5.27
CA GLY A 301 21.19 9.72 6.34
C GLY A 301 20.52 9.74 7.72
N SER A 302 19.26 9.31 7.82
CA SER A 302 18.48 9.28 9.07
C SER A 302 17.41 8.20 9.04
N TYR A 303 16.81 7.90 10.19
CA TYR A 303 15.63 7.03 10.31
C TYR A 303 14.30 7.81 10.11
N GLY A 304 14.33 9.11 9.88
CA GLY A 304 13.16 10.00 9.82
C GLY A 304 12.22 9.82 8.62
N HIS A 305 12.52 8.87 7.72
CA HIS A 305 11.74 8.61 6.52
C HIS A 305 11.31 7.14 6.42
N ILE A 306 11.32 6.41 7.53
CA ILE A 306 11.05 4.98 7.58
C ILE A 306 9.84 4.71 8.46
N ALA A 307 8.92 3.91 7.96
CA ALA A 307 7.76 3.41 8.70
C ALA A 307 7.58 1.90 8.41
N ILE A 308 6.52 1.32 8.93
CA ILE A 308 6.04 -0.02 8.59
C ILE A 308 4.80 0.12 7.72
N GLY A 309 4.74 -0.69 6.67
CA GLY A 309 3.56 -0.91 5.85
C GLY A 309 3.43 -2.40 5.61
N SER A 310 2.65 -3.07 6.46
CA SER A 310 2.71 -4.53 6.60
C SER A 310 2.26 -5.30 5.36
N ASP A 311 1.31 -4.75 4.64
CA ASP A 311 0.62 -5.37 3.51
C ASP A 311 -0.10 -6.70 3.88
N LEU A 312 -0.51 -6.82 5.16
CA LEU A 312 -1.26 -7.99 5.61
C LEU A 312 -2.59 -8.10 4.87
N ASP A 313 -2.90 -9.30 4.39
CA ASP A 313 -4.01 -9.63 3.47
C ASP A 313 -3.94 -9.01 2.06
N GLY A 314 -2.81 -8.37 1.68
CA GLY A 314 -2.52 -7.89 0.32
C GLY A 314 -1.96 -8.96 -0.61
N PHE A 315 -2.48 -10.19 -0.58
CA PHE A 315 -2.00 -11.35 -1.38
C PHE A 315 -0.59 -11.82 -1.04
N ILE A 316 -0.05 -11.43 0.10
CA ILE A 316 1.29 -11.77 0.55
C ILE A 316 1.32 -12.93 1.56
N ARG A 317 2.47 -13.57 1.64
CA ARG A 317 2.85 -14.43 2.75
C ARG A 317 3.88 -13.68 3.60
N PRO A 318 3.49 -13.13 4.76
CA PRO A 318 4.36 -12.26 5.53
C PRO A 318 5.50 -13.02 6.22
N ILE A 319 6.43 -12.26 6.82
CA ILE A 319 7.52 -12.82 7.64
C ILE A 319 6.97 -13.69 8.78
N LYS A 320 7.75 -14.69 9.16
CA LYS A 320 7.34 -15.71 10.15
C LYS A 320 7.10 -15.15 11.56
N GLU A 321 7.73 -14.03 11.93
CA GLU A 321 7.54 -13.37 13.23
C GLU A 321 6.25 -12.57 13.32
N CYS A 322 5.66 -12.17 12.18
CA CYS A 322 4.41 -11.41 12.10
C CYS A 322 3.49 -12.01 11.01
N PRO A 323 2.95 -13.23 11.21
CA PRO A 323 2.10 -13.89 10.24
C PRO A 323 0.69 -13.32 10.13
N ASP A 324 0.26 -12.54 11.10
CA ASP A 324 -1.03 -11.85 11.20
C ASP A 324 -0.91 -10.62 12.11
N TYR A 325 -1.95 -9.79 12.14
CA TYR A 325 -1.92 -8.53 12.90
C TYR A 325 -1.88 -8.75 14.43
N ALA A 326 -2.41 -9.85 14.94
CA ALA A 326 -2.33 -10.20 16.36
C ALA A 326 -0.87 -10.42 16.83
N ARG A 327 0.06 -10.63 15.90
CA ARG A 327 1.50 -10.79 16.17
C ARG A 327 2.32 -9.51 16.02
N THR A 328 1.69 -8.39 15.70
CA THR A 328 2.40 -7.09 15.64
C THR A 328 3.10 -6.70 16.95
N PRO A 329 2.66 -7.11 18.18
CA PRO A 329 3.47 -6.89 19.37
C PRO A 329 4.86 -7.53 19.32
N THR A 330 5.02 -8.67 18.65
CA THR A 330 6.32 -9.32 18.43
C THR A 330 7.20 -8.49 17.47
N LEU A 331 6.62 -7.97 16.39
CA LEU A 331 7.29 -7.05 15.47
C LEU A 331 7.78 -5.80 16.20
N VAL A 332 6.90 -5.15 16.98
CA VAL A 332 7.23 -3.97 17.79
C VAL A 332 8.39 -4.25 18.74
N ALA A 333 8.34 -5.36 19.47
CA ALA A 333 9.41 -5.74 20.39
C ALA A 333 10.75 -5.95 19.67
N ALA A 334 10.75 -6.56 18.50
CA ALA A 334 11.95 -6.81 17.71
C ALA A 334 12.57 -5.52 17.15
N ILE A 335 11.74 -4.58 16.63
CA ILE A 335 12.20 -3.27 16.15
C ILE A 335 12.81 -2.48 17.32
N ARG A 336 12.20 -2.47 18.49
CA ARG A 336 12.71 -1.82 19.69
C ARG A 336 14.05 -2.39 20.15
N ALA A 337 14.17 -3.70 20.16
CA ALA A 337 15.42 -4.36 20.49
C ALA A 337 16.56 -4.00 19.53
N ARG A 338 16.24 -3.83 18.23
CA ARG A 338 17.22 -3.53 17.19
C ARG A 338 17.56 -2.03 17.12
N TYR A 339 16.58 -1.14 17.32
CA TYR A 339 16.70 0.31 17.13
C TYR A 339 16.26 1.11 18.36
N PRO A 340 16.81 0.88 19.57
CA PRO A 340 16.29 1.43 20.84
C PRO A 340 16.30 2.96 20.95
N LYS A 341 16.91 3.68 19.99
CA LYS A 341 16.93 5.15 19.93
C LYS A 341 16.01 5.72 18.85
N TYR A 342 15.51 4.88 17.94
CA TYR A 342 14.79 5.26 16.75
C TYR A 342 13.50 4.46 16.57
N ASP A 343 13.20 3.59 17.53
CA ASP A 343 12.04 2.69 17.50
C ASP A 343 10.72 3.45 17.37
N ASP A 344 10.49 4.48 18.16
CA ASP A 344 9.29 5.30 18.06
C ASP A 344 9.18 6.02 16.71
N GLN A 345 10.31 6.49 16.14
CA GLN A 345 10.32 7.07 14.80
C GLN A 345 9.83 6.07 13.76
N ILE A 346 10.39 4.86 13.76
CA ILE A 346 10.07 3.80 12.79
C ILE A 346 8.66 3.26 12.99
N LEU A 347 8.23 3.10 14.25
CA LEU A 347 6.98 2.44 14.57
C LEU A 347 5.75 3.34 14.35
N TRP A 348 5.86 4.65 14.56
CA TRP A 348 4.69 5.52 14.49
C TRP A 348 4.95 7.00 14.18
N GLN A 349 6.05 7.61 14.67
CA GLN A 349 6.22 9.07 14.57
C GLN A 349 6.35 9.53 13.12
N ASN A 350 7.18 8.86 12.31
CA ASN A 350 7.39 9.25 10.92
C ASN A 350 6.11 9.11 10.08
N ALA A 351 5.33 8.06 10.34
CA ALA A 351 4.03 7.87 9.70
C ALA A 351 3.05 8.99 10.09
N LEU A 352 2.95 9.33 11.39
CA LEU A 352 2.14 10.45 11.84
C LEU A 352 2.60 11.79 11.23
N ASP A 353 3.91 12.04 11.24
CA ASP A 353 4.49 13.29 10.73
C ASP A 353 4.19 13.50 9.24
N VAL A 354 4.23 12.45 8.41
CA VAL A 354 3.90 12.58 6.98
C VAL A 354 2.40 12.78 6.78
N LEU A 355 1.55 12.12 7.57
CA LEU A 355 0.12 12.36 7.54
C LEU A 355 -0.21 13.81 7.89
N GLU A 356 0.42 14.38 8.91
CA GLU A 356 0.22 15.79 9.30
C GLU A 356 0.69 16.79 8.24
N ARG A 357 1.76 16.45 7.51
CA ARG A 357 2.27 17.31 6.44
C ARG A 357 1.40 17.26 5.18
N GLY A 358 0.93 16.11 4.79
CA GLY A 358 0.36 15.88 3.47
C GLY A 358 -1.13 15.59 3.41
N TRP A 359 -1.76 15.25 4.53
CA TRP A 359 -3.18 14.94 4.59
C TRP A 359 -3.97 16.04 5.30
N GLN A 360 -4.98 16.58 4.62
CA GLN A 360 -5.83 17.59 5.24
C GLN A 360 -6.89 16.95 6.14
N GLY A 361 -7.55 15.91 5.63
CA GLY A 361 -8.68 15.28 6.29
C GLY A 361 -9.91 16.19 6.45
N VAL A 362 -10.87 15.76 7.26
CA VAL A 362 -12.13 16.43 7.56
C VAL A 362 -12.39 16.53 9.07
#